data_b0c1954fb8bffa10ea3d4c77975fc491
#
_entry.id   b0c1954fb8bffa10ea3d4c77975fc491
#
_cell.length_a   1.000
_cell.length_b   1.000
_cell.length_c   1.000
_cell.angle_alpha   90.00
_cell.angle_beta   90.00
_cell.angle_gamma   90.00
#
_symmetry.space_group_name_H-M   'P 1'
#
loop_
_entity.id
_entity.type
_entity.pdbx_description
1 polymer ?
#
loop_
_entity_poly.entity_id
_entity_poly.type
_entity_poly.pdbx_seq_one_letter_code
_entity_poly.pdbx_strand_id
1 'polypeptide(L)'
;MIWTKCFLIPSCFLLFGMSPSFATATWEAANEAYQHGKYEEAKVDYIQLVEKREYSADLFYNLGNAWFKLGDPGRAILNYERALVLNPRLEEASSNLRTALKIVGNDDQPTFREQIGVYADYFPLAASIAFWTAGCCFIPASRRHGRFTTFWRTALIAAILVFVGSVGLSLWVGSGSKDPNRALVVESATDLKYGPAVTARPVESLQIGQQVQLISERGAWTFCRASTDSLGWIPTRKAERVIP
;
A
#
# COMPACT_ATOMS: atom_id res chain seq x y z
N MET A 1 -72.79 53.75 -5.44
CA MET A 1 -72.29 53.00 -6.62
C MET A 1 -70.76 52.97 -6.51
N ILE A 2 -70.24 52.00 -5.73
CA ILE A 2 -68.82 51.91 -5.41
C ILE A 2 -68.41 50.46 -5.69
N TRP A 3 -67.55 50.31 -6.69
CA TRP A 3 -67.01 49.03 -7.11
C TRP A 3 -65.81 48.66 -6.25
N THR A 4 -65.88 47.59 -5.44
CA THR A 4 -64.79 46.99 -4.71
C THR A 4 -64.19 45.89 -5.59
N LYS A 5 -62.95 46.13 -6.12
CA LYS A 5 -62.16 45.14 -6.81
C LYS A 5 -61.45 44.28 -5.77
N CYS A 6 -61.81 42.98 -5.67
CA CYS A 6 -61.05 42.00 -4.96
C CYS A 6 -59.78 41.66 -5.75
N PHE A 7 -58.61 41.93 -5.15
CA PHE A 7 -57.29 41.46 -5.65
C PHE A 7 -57.05 40.05 -5.11
N LEU A 8 -57.12 39.05 -5.99
CA LEU A 8 -56.66 37.74 -5.72
C LEU A 8 -55.13 37.71 -5.89
N ILE A 9 -54.40 37.52 -4.78
CA ILE A 9 -52.98 37.29 -4.75
C ILE A 9 -52.75 35.78 -5.02
N PRO A 10 -52.09 35.35 -6.11
CA PRO A 10 -51.71 33.97 -6.26
C PRO A 10 -50.55 33.66 -5.29
N SER A 11 -50.85 32.81 -4.30
CA SER A 11 -49.83 32.22 -3.41
C SER A 11 -48.88 31.33 -4.24
N CYS A 12 -47.77 31.92 -4.58
CA CYS A 12 -46.68 31.20 -5.23
C CYS A 12 -46.00 30.30 -4.18
N PHE A 13 -46.39 29.03 -4.14
CA PHE A 13 -45.75 28.01 -3.34
C PHE A 13 -44.35 27.76 -3.95
N LEU A 14 -43.36 28.45 -3.41
CA LEU A 14 -41.95 28.17 -3.66
C LEU A 14 -41.66 26.76 -3.10
N LEU A 15 -41.76 25.76 -3.95
CA LEU A 15 -41.13 24.46 -3.73
C LEU A 15 -39.61 24.69 -3.67
N PHE A 16 -39.13 24.95 -2.48
CA PHE A 16 -37.70 24.86 -2.18
C PHE A 16 -37.32 23.40 -2.45
N GLY A 17 -36.82 23.16 -3.65
CA GLY A 17 -36.17 21.90 -4.00
C GLY A 17 -35.03 21.70 -3.02
N MET A 18 -35.23 20.85 -2.02
CA MET A 18 -34.13 20.28 -1.25
C MET A 18 -33.27 19.49 -2.23
N SER A 19 -32.30 20.16 -2.84
CA SER A 19 -31.18 19.44 -3.47
C SER A 19 -30.60 18.55 -2.41
N PRO A 20 -30.41 17.23 -2.66
CA PRO A 20 -29.69 16.42 -1.72
C PRO A 20 -28.31 17.05 -1.55
N SER A 21 -28.05 17.57 -0.37
CA SER A 21 -26.71 17.95 0.03
C SER A 21 -25.90 16.66 0.01
N PHE A 22 -25.13 16.44 -1.06
CA PHE A 22 -24.11 15.42 -1.03
C PHE A 22 -23.13 15.84 0.07
N ALA A 23 -23.32 15.25 1.26
CA ALA A 23 -22.37 15.41 2.34
C ALA A 23 -21.00 15.01 1.77
N THR A 24 -20.04 15.93 1.83
CA THR A 24 -18.66 15.58 1.44
C THR A 24 -18.16 14.54 2.40
N ALA A 25 -17.67 13.41 1.87
CA ALA A 25 -17.08 12.38 2.69
C ALA A 25 -16.00 12.99 3.59
N THR A 26 -16.12 12.71 4.87
CA THR A 26 -15.12 13.03 5.88
C THR A 26 -14.63 11.74 6.52
N TRP A 27 -13.46 11.80 7.13
CA TRP A 27 -12.90 10.67 7.86
C TRP A 27 -13.83 10.19 8.99
N GLU A 28 -14.43 11.12 9.70
CA GLU A 28 -15.35 10.86 10.81
C GLU A 28 -16.62 10.17 10.33
N ALA A 29 -17.23 10.65 9.24
CA ALA A 29 -18.44 10.07 8.67
C ALA A 29 -18.20 8.63 8.19
N ALA A 30 -17.09 8.39 7.51
CA ALA A 30 -16.72 7.05 7.05
C ALA A 30 -16.53 6.07 8.22
N ASN A 31 -15.85 6.51 9.28
CA ASN A 31 -15.65 5.69 10.48
C ASN A 31 -16.97 5.44 11.23
N GLU A 32 -17.85 6.42 11.32
CA GLU A 32 -19.17 6.28 11.92
C GLU A 32 -20.03 5.26 11.15
N ALA A 33 -20.06 5.36 9.82
CA ALA A 33 -20.74 4.40 8.97
C ALA A 33 -20.21 2.98 9.19
N TYR A 34 -18.87 2.83 9.27
CA TYR A 34 -18.25 1.54 9.55
C TYR A 34 -18.65 0.96 10.91
N GLN A 35 -18.63 1.77 11.97
CA GLN A 35 -19.00 1.37 13.34
C GLN A 35 -20.47 0.92 13.44
N HIS A 36 -21.36 1.54 12.64
CA HIS A 36 -22.76 1.16 12.54
C HIS A 36 -23.03 -0.04 11.61
N GLY A 37 -21.99 -0.69 11.10
CA GLY A 37 -22.11 -1.85 10.21
C GLY A 37 -22.54 -1.51 8.78
N LYS A 38 -22.59 -0.23 8.42
CA LYS A 38 -22.91 0.26 7.06
C LYS A 38 -21.65 0.23 6.17
N TYR A 39 -21.12 -0.98 5.97
CA TYR A 39 -19.82 -1.15 5.32
C TYR A 39 -19.79 -0.65 3.87
N GLU A 40 -20.93 -0.72 3.15
CA GLU A 40 -21.03 -0.20 1.78
C GLU A 40 -20.92 1.33 1.74
N GLU A 41 -21.58 2.02 2.66
CA GLU A 41 -21.50 3.49 2.84
C GLU A 41 -20.08 3.90 3.24
N ALA A 42 -19.52 3.27 4.27
CA ALA A 42 -18.15 3.52 4.71
C ALA A 42 -17.12 3.34 3.59
N LYS A 43 -17.25 2.27 2.80
CA LYS A 43 -16.38 2.02 1.63
C LYS A 43 -16.43 3.17 0.62
N VAL A 44 -17.64 3.64 0.28
CA VAL A 44 -17.80 4.74 -0.67
C VAL A 44 -17.14 6.01 -0.15
N ASP A 45 -17.33 6.33 1.12
CA ASP A 45 -16.73 7.51 1.75
C ASP A 45 -15.20 7.40 1.80
N TYR A 46 -14.65 6.25 2.19
CA TYR A 46 -13.19 6.04 2.16
C TYR A 46 -12.62 6.15 0.73
N ILE A 47 -13.31 5.63 -0.29
CA ILE A 47 -12.87 5.78 -1.69
C ILE A 47 -12.86 7.25 -2.09
N GLN A 48 -13.87 8.05 -1.71
CA GLN A 48 -13.86 9.49 -1.99
C GLN A 48 -12.68 10.22 -1.35
N LEU A 49 -12.26 9.82 -0.13
CA LEU A 49 -11.04 10.35 0.51
C LEU A 49 -9.78 9.97 -0.27
N VAL A 50 -9.70 8.71 -0.77
CA VAL A 50 -8.60 8.27 -1.65
C VAL A 50 -8.57 9.09 -2.94
N GLU A 51 -9.72 9.38 -3.56
CA GLU A 51 -9.83 10.21 -4.77
C GLU A 51 -9.37 11.65 -4.54
N LYS A 52 -9.59 12.18 -3.33
CA LYS A 52 -9.05 13.48 -2.89
C LYS A 52 -7.54 13.45 -2.60
N ARG A 53 -6.88 12.28 -2.72
CA ARG A 53 -5.48 12.05 -2.40
C ARG A 53 -5.12 12.26 -0.93
N GLU A 54 -6.07 12.07 -0.04
CA GLU A 54 -5.87 12.12 1.41
C GLU A 54 -5.30 10.79 1.94
N TYR A 55 -4.11 10.39 1.43
CA TYR A 55 -3.53 9.07 1.71
C TYR A 55 -2.98 8.98 3.13
N SER A 56 -3.46 8.00 3.89
CA SER A 56 -2.89 7.58 5.17
C SER A 56 -2.94 6.07 5.33
N ALA A 57 -2.10 5.52 6.19
CA ALA A 57 -2.10 4.09 6.48
C ALA A 57 -3.44 3.66 7.08
N ASP A 58 -4.01 4.47 7.97
CA ASP A 58 -5.29 4.20 8.62
C ASP A 58 -6.45 4.23 7.64
N LEU A 59 -6.42 5.13 6.63
CA LEU A 59 -7.43 5.19 5.58
C LEU A 59 -7.47 3.89 4.78
N PHE A 60 -6.32 3.44 4.30
CA PHE A 60 -6.26 2.20 3.55
C PHE A 60 -6.55 0.98 4.42
N TYR A 61 -6.13 0.97 5.68
CA TYR A 61 -6.49 -0.09 6.63
C TYR A 61 -8.01 -0.19 6.82
N ASN A 62 -8.69 0.92 7.08
CA ASN A 62 -10.14 0.93 7.28
C ASN A 62 -10.91 0.61 6.00
N LEU A 63 -10.44 1.09 4.84
CA LEU A 63 -10.99 0.69 3.54
C LEU A 63 -10.81 -0.81 3.29
N GLY A 64 -9.67 -1.36 3.64
CA GLY A 64 -9.42 -2.81 3.61
C GLY A 64 -10.39 -3.58 4.49
N ASN A 65 -10.63 -3.10 5.71
CA ASN A 65 -11.62 -3.70 6.62
C ASN A 65 -13.04 -3.64 6.05
N ALA A 66 -13.44 -2.53 5.43
CA ALA A 66 -14.76 -2.41 4.79
C ALA A 66 -14.92 -3.41 3.64
N TRP A 67 -13.93 -3.54 2.75
CA TRP A 67 -13.93 -4.54 1.69
C TRP A 67 -13.99 -5.98 2.23
N PHE A 68 -13.25 -6.26 3.30
CA PHE A 68 -13.25 -7.57 3.94
C PHE A 68 -14.64 -7.94 4.50
N LYS A 69 -15.30 -6.98 5.17
CA LYS A 69 -16.68 -7.15 5.68
C LYS A 69 -17.72 -7.33 4.57
N LEU A 70 -17.46 -6.76 3.40
CA LEU A 70 -18.31 -6.92 2.21
C LEU A 70 -18.03 -8.22 1.43
N GLY A 71 -17.08 -9.05 1.87
CA GLY A 71 -16.77 -10.33 1.23
C GLY A 71 -15.88 -10.20 -0.01
N ASP A 72 -15.15 -9.10 -0.17
CA ASP A 72 -14.13 -8.92 -1.23
C ASP A 72 -12.71 -8.97 -0.63
N PRO A 73 -12.17 -10.18 -0.43
CA PRO A 73 -10.84 -10.33 0.16
C PRO A 73 -9.71 -9.81 -0.75
N GLY A 74 -9.90 -9.79 -2.08
CA GLY A 74 -8.89 -9.31 -3.00
C GLY A 74 -8.64 -7.80 -2.85
N ARG A 75 -9.71 -7.00 -2.82
CA ARG A 75 -9.58 -5.56 -2.55
C ARG A 75 -9.18 -5.27 -1.11
N ALA A 76 -9.56 -6.12 -0.15
CA ALA A 76 -9.07 -6.01 1.22
C ALA A 76 -7.54 -6.19 1.28
N ILE A 77 -7.00 -7.24 0.66
CA ILE A 77 -5.55 -7.51 0.55
C ILE A 77 -4.84 -6.29 -0.04
N LEU A 78 -5.33 -5.75 -1.17
CA LEU A 78 -4.73 -4.58 -1.81
C LEU A 78 -4.63 -3.38 -0.85
N ASN A 79 -5.70 -3.11 -0.11
CA ASN A 79 -5.74 -1.94 0.77
C ASN A 79 -4.90 -2.16 2.05
N TYR A 80 -4.81 -3.37 2.58
CA TYR A 80 -3.86 -3.68 3.66
C TYR A 80 -2.39 -3.54 3.18
N GLU A 81 -2.08 -3.96 1.96
CA GLU A 81 -0.75 -3.74 1.36
C GLU A 81 -0.43 -2.25 1.20
N ARG A 82 -1.40 -1.44 0.74
CA ARG A 82 -1.27 0.04 0.66
C ARG A 82 -1.00 0.66 2.03
N ALA A 83 -1.72 0.20 3.05
CA ALA A 83 -1.51 0.64 4.43
C ALA A 83 -0.08 0.33 4.91
N LEU A 84 0.42 -0.88 4.62
CA LEU A 84 1.76 -1.33 5.01
C LEU A 84 2.88 -0.64 4.20
N VAL A 85 2.63 -0.21 2.96
CA VAL A 85 3.56 0.64 2.21
C VAL A 85 3.75 1.99 2.89
N LEU A 86 2.68 2.57 3.47
CA LEU A 86 2.75 3.85 4.18
C LEU A 86 3.23 3.70 5.62
N ASN A 87 2.83 2.64 6.30
CA ASN A 87 3.28 2.31 7.66
C ASN A 87 3.59 0.80 7.79
N PRO A 88 4.84 0.39 7.54
CA PRO A 88 5.24 -1.03 7.62
C PRO A 88 5.08 -1.66 9.00
N ARG A 89 4.86 -0.84 10.07
CA ARG A 89 4.71 -1.30 11.45
C ARG A 89 3.27 -1.39 11.91
N LEU A 90 2.30 -1.21 11.04
CA LEU A 90 0.88 -1.33 11.37
C LEU A 90 0.51 -2.82 11.54
N GLU A 91 0.64 -3.32 12.78
CA GLU A 91 0.47 -4.74 13.12
C GLU A 91 -0.93 -5.26 12.78
N GLU A 92 -1.95 -4.42 12.96
CA GLU A 92 -3.34 -4.73 12.63
C GLU A 92 -3.51 -5.00 11.13
N ALA A 93 -2.93 -4.16 10.28
CA ALA A 93 -2.98 -4.36 8.83
C ALA A 93 -2.24 -5.64 8.41
N SER A 94 -1.08 -5.91 9.01
CA SER A 94 -0.31 -7.12 8.78
C SER A 94 -1.06 -8.39 9.19
N SER A 95 -1.75 -8.36 10.33
CA SER A 95 -2.55 -9.47 10.83
C SER A 95 -3.77 -9.75 9.95
N ASN A 96 -4.49 -8.67 9.54
CA ASN A 96 -5.66 -8.76 8.69
C ASN A 96 -5.29 -9.20 7.26
N LEU A 97 -4.14 -8.74 6.73
CA LEU A 97 -3.59 -9.18 5.46
C LEU A 97 -3.37 -10.70 5.46
N ARG A 98 -2.68 -11.23 6.47
CA ARG A 98 -2.45 -12.69 6.60
C ARG A 98 -3.75 -13.48 6.65
N THR A 99 -4.75 -12.95 7.35
CA THR A 99 -6.07 -13.58 7.44
C THR A 99 -6.77 -13.59 6.07
N ALA A 100 -6.75 -12.47 5.35
CA ALA A 100 -7.35 -12.35 4.03
C ALA A 100 -6.64 -13.27 3.00
N LEU A 101 -5.30 -13.33 3.01
CA LEU A 101 -4.52 -14.23 2.16
C LEU A 101 -4.88 -15.70 2.39
N LYS A 102 -5.01 -16.14 3.65
CA LYS A 102 -5.43 -17.50 3.97
C LYS A 102 -6.83 -17.84 3.45
N ILE A 103 -7.77 -16.89 3.49
CA ILE A 103 -9.13 -17.09 2.98
C ILE A 103 -9.14 -17.33 1.48
N VAL A 104 -8.28 -16.65 0.72
CA VAL A 104 -8.18 -16.84 -0.73
C VAL A 104 -7.28 -18.00 -1.14
N GLY A 105 -6.72 -18.74 -0.17
CA GLY A 105 -5.84 -19.87 -0.41
C GLY A 105 -4.44 -19.46 -0.90
N ASN A 106 -4.09 -18.18 -0.74
CA ASN A 106 -2.75 -17.69 -1.03
C ASN A 106 -1.91 -17.74 0.26
N ASP A 107 -0.96 -18.66 0.28
CA ASP A 107 -0.07 -18.88 1.44
C ASP A 107 1.30 -18.23 1.20
N ASP A 108 1.34 -17.19 0.36
CA ASP A 108 2.57 -16.43 0.11
C ASP A 108 3.09 -15.85 1.43
N GLN A 109 4.22 -16.38 1.86
CA GLN A 109 4.92 -15.87 3.04
C GLN A 109 5.62 -14.56 2.67
N PRO A 110 5.64 -13.55 3.58
CA PRO A 110 6.37 -12.32 3.32
C PRO A 110 7.83 -12.63 3.02
N THR A 111 8.34 -12.04 1.95
CA THR A 111 9.73 -12.21 1.56
C THR A 111 10.67 -11.73 2.68
N PHE A 112 11.88 -12.30 2.74
CA PHE A 112 12.93 -11.85 3.69
C PHE A 112 13.14 -10.33 3.66
N ARG A 113 13.00 -9.72 2.48
CA ARG A 113 13.09 -8.28 2.29
C ARG A 113 11.95 -7.52 2.98
N GLU A 114 10.72 -8.01 2.87
CA GLU A 114 9.54 -7.41 3.54
C GLU A 114 9.65 -7.55 5.06
N GLN A 115 10.09 -8.70 5.55
CA GLN A 115 10.34 -8.94 6.98
C GLN A 115 11.37 -7.96 7.55
N ILE A 116 12.49 -7.73 6.84
CA ILE A 116 13.53 -6.77 7.26
C ILE A 116 13.05 -5.33 7.07
N GLY A 117 12.15 -5.06 6.14
CA GLY A 117 11.60 -3.73 5.87
C GLY A 117 10.99 -3.05 7.09
N VAL A 118 10.42 -3.82 8.02
CA VAL A 118 9.91 -3.32 9.31
C VAL A 118 10.98 -2.63 10.15
N TYR A 119 12.25 -3.04 9.97
CA TYR A 119 13.40 -2.50 10.69
C TYR A 119 14.19 -1.45 9.89
N ALA A 120 13.70 -1.05 8.71
CA ALA A 120 14.42 -0.17 7.78
C ALA A 120 14.87 1.15 8.42
N ASP A 121 14.08 1.71 9.33
CA ASP A 121 14.38 2.99 10.02
C ASP A 121 15.55 2.86 11.02
N TYR A 122 15.89 1.65 11.44
CA TYR A 122 17.04 1.45 12.35
C TYR A 122 18.37 1.38 11.60
N PHE A 123 18.38 1.13 10.29
CA PHE A 123 19.64 1.04 9.53
C PHE A 123 20.40 2.38 9.47
N PRO A 124 19.74 3.53 9.20
CA PRO A 124 20.43 4.84 9.28
C PRO A 124 20.96 5.15 10.68
N LEU A 125 20.24 4.76 11.73
CA LEU A 125 20.69 4.93 13.11
C LEU A 125 21.94 4.08 13.40
N ALA A 126 21.94 2.81 13.01
CA ALA A 126 23.09 1.93 13.15
C ALA A 126 24.29 2.44 12.35
N ALA A 127 24.08 2.93 11.14
CA ALA A 127 25.11 3.55 10.32
C ALA A 127 25.70 4.81 11.00
N SER A 128 24.85 5.65 11.59
CA SER A 128 25.30 6.86 12.33
C SER A 128 26.15 6.49 13.54
N ILE A 129 25.72 5.54 14.35
CA ILE A 129 26.49 5.05 15.51
C ILE A 129 27.84 4.48 15.04
N ALA A 130 27.85 3.66 13.97
CA ALA A 130 29.07 3.10 13.42
C ALA A 130 30.02 4.18 12.88
N PHE A 131 29.51 5.22 12.24
CA PHE A 131 30.31 6.37 11.77
C PHE A 131 31.01 7.10 12.92
N TRP A 132 30.29 7.42 13.98
CA TRP A 132 30.88 8.12 15.13
C TRP A 132 31.88 7.25 15.92
N THR A 133 31.59 5.95 16.05
CA THR A 133 32.54 4.99 16.68
C THR A 133 33.80 4.84 15.86
N ALA A 134 33.71 4.80 14.52
CA ALA A 134 34.86 4.80 13.63
C ALA A 134 35.72 6.07 13.83
N GLY A 135 35.10 7.25 13.93
CA GLY A 135 35.77 8.51 14.21
C GLY A 135 36.51 8.50 15.55
N CYS A 136 35.88 8.00 16.61
CA CYS A 136 36.50 7.83 17.92
C CYS A 136 37.68 6.85 17.92
N CYS A 137 37.60 5.77 17.14
CA CYS A 137 38.66 4.78 17.01
C CYS A 137 39.84 5.29 16.16
N PHE A 138 39.60 6.18 15.21
CA PHE A 138 40.65 6.73 14.32
C PHE A 138 41.71 7.50 15.06
N ILE A 139 41.35 8.33 16.03
CA ILE A 139 42.28 9.20 16.79
C ILE A 139 43.36 8.38 17.54
N PRO A 140 43.01 7.38 18.37
CA PRO A 140 44.02 6.55 19.02
C PRO A 140 44.80 5.65 18.07
N ALA A 141 44.15 5.18 16.98
CA ALA A 141 44.80 4.33 15.98
C ALA A 141 45.92 5.07 15.21
N SER A 142 45.78 6.40 15.02
CA SER A 142 46.77 7.24 14.31
C SER A 142 47.92 7.72 15.18
N ARG A 143 47.73 7.80 16.51
CA ARG A 143 48.71 8.43 17.43
C ARG A 143 49.61 7.48 18.20
N ARG A 144 49.31 6.16 18.25
CA ARG A 144 50.04 5.18 19.07
C ARG A 144 50.71 4.12 18.21
N HIS A 145 51.91 3.66 18.64
CA HIS A 145 52.65 2.56 18.03
C HIS A 145 52.63 1.34 18.96
N GLY A 146 52.44 0.14 18.44
CA GLY A 146 52.51 -1.12 19.19
C GLY A 146 51.21 -1.96 19.18
N ARG A 147 51.13 -2.99 20.05
CA ARG A 147 49.98 -3.95 20.10
C ARG A 147 48.62 -3.29 20.34
N PHE A 148 48.61 -2.13 21.02
CA PHE A 148 47.40 -1.37 21.28
C PHE A 148 46.83 -0.72 20.01
N THR A 149 47.65 -0.46 19.01
CA THR A 149 47.18 0.08 17.70
C THR A 149 46.46 -0.96 16.85
N THR A 150 46.82 -2.23 16.99
CA THR A 150 46.15 -3.30 16.25
C THR A 150 44.68 -3.42 16.66
N PHE A 151 44.39 -3.36 17.97
CA PHE A 151 43.02 -3.34 18.49
C PHE A 151 42.19 -2.19 17.91
N TRP A 152 42.72 -0.96 17.94
CA TRP A 152 42.03 0.21 17.43
C TRP A 152 41.83 0.17 15.90
N ARG A 153 42.78 -0.39 15.16
CA ARG A 153 42.65 -0.59 13.72
C ARG A 153 41.57 -1.64 13.37
N THR A 154 41.50 -2.74 14.10
CA THR A 154 40.44 -3.75 13.88
C THR A 154 39.09 -3.20 14.26
N ALA A 155 38.96 -2.41 15.35
CA ALA A 155 37.72 -1.73 15.73
C ALA A 155 37.26 -0.73 14.66
N LEU A 156 38.18 0.04 14.09
CA LEU A 156 37.89 0.99 13.00
C LEU A 156 37.37 0.23 11.75
N ILE A 157 38.05 -0.85 11.34
CA ILE A 157 37.61 -1.66 10.19
C ILE A 157 36.22 -2.24 10.44
N ALA A 158 35.96 -2.78 11.63
CA ALA A 158 34.65 -3.33 12.00
C ALA A 158 33.55 -2.25 11.94
N ALA A 159 33.82 -1.06 12.46
CA ALA A 159 32.87 0.08 12.42
C ALA A 159 32.57 0.51 10.97
N ILE A 160 33.58 0.54 10.09
CA ILE A 160 33.37 0.86 8.66
C ILE A 160 32.54 -0.23 7.98
N LEU A 161 32.78 -1.50 8.26
CA LEU A 161 32.00 -2.61 7.67
C LEU A 161 30.54 -2.55 8.11
N VAL A 162 30.27 -2.25 9.38
CA VAL A 162 28.90 -2.04 9.90
C VAL A 162 28.23 -0.86 9.22
N PHE A 163 28.95 0.27 9.05
CA PHE A 163 28.44 1.44 8.36
C PHE A 163 28.04 1.11 6.91
N VAL A 164 28.97 0.54 6.13
CA VAL A 164 28.74 0.19 4.72
C VAL A 164 27.59 -0.84 4.60
N GLY A 165 27.58 -1.85 5.47
CA GLY A 165 26.54 -2.86 5.51
C GLY A 165 25.16 -2.28 5.81
N SER A 166 25.06 -1.38 6.80
CA SER A 166 23.80 -0.71 7.17
C SER A 166 23.26 0.18 6.04
N VAL A 167 24.15 0.95 5.40
CA VAL A 167 23.77 1.79 4.25
C VAL A 167 23.33 0.92 3.08
N GLY A 168 24.11 -0.11 2.74
CA GLY A 168 23.75 -1.05 1.65
C GLY A 168 22.41 -1.73 1.88
N LEU A 169 22.16 -2.19 3.11
CA LEU A 169 20.91 -2.84 3.50
C LEU A 169 19.72 -1.86 3.43
N SER A 170 19.90 -0.62 3.88
CA SER A 170 18.88 0.44 3.78
C SER A 170 18.49 0.73 2.33
N LEU A 171 19.47 0.86 1.44
CA LEU A 171 19.23 1.08 0.01
C LEU A 171 18.55 -0.13 -0.64
N TRP A 172 18.98 -1.35 -0.31
CA TRP A 172 18.41 -2.57 -0.85
C TRP A 172 16.96 -2.77 -0.42
N VAL A 173 16.63 -2.56 0.85
CA VAL A 173 15.24 -2.65 1.36
C VAL A 173 14.37 -1.56 0.72
N GLY A 174 14.83 -0.31 0.72
CA GLY A 174 14.08 0.83 0.19
C GLY A 174 13.74 0.74 -1.30
N SER A 175 14.56 0.02 -2.09
CA SER A 175 14.32 -0.08 -3.54
C SER A 175 13.15 -1.01 -3.93
N GLY A 176 12.63 -1.85 -3.03
CA GLY A 176 11.56 -2.81 -3.35
C GLY A 176 10.16 -2.40 -2.93
N SER A 177 10.05 -1.68 -1.82
CA SER A 177 8.73 -1.29 -1.30
C SER A 177 8.07 -0.16 -2.10
N LYS A 178 8.83 0.54 -2.93
CA LYS A 178 8.40 1.72 -3.70
C LYS A 178 8.35 1.47 -5.22
N ASP A 179 8.24 0.22 -5.67
CA ASP A 179 8.08 -0.05 -7.10
C ASP A 179 6.69 0.42 -7.56
N PRO A 180 6.58 1.46 -8.40
CA PRO A 180 5.31 1.97 -8.89
C PRO A 180 4.58 0.98 -9.81
N ASN A 181 5.30 -0.03 -10.30
CA ASN A 181 4.75 -1.06 -11.17
C ASN A 181 4.27 -2.31 -10.41
N ARG A 182 4.43 -2.33 -9.09
CA ARG A 182 3.92 -3.42 -8.25
C ARG A 182 2.40 -3.36 -8.20
N ALA A 183 1.76 -4.48 -8.54
CA ALA A 183 0.32 -4.65 -8.54
C ALA A 183 -0.07 -5.99 -7.92
N LEU A 184 -1.34 -6.12 -7.56
CA LEU A 184 -1.93 -7.36 -7.03
C LEU A 184 -3.10 -7.80 -7.90
N VAL A 185 -3.29 -9.11 -8.01
CA VAL A 185 -4.49 -9.70 -8.59
C VAL A 185 -5.63 -9.55 -7.59
N VAL A 186 -6.70 -8.81 -7.94
CA VAL A 186 -7.75 -8.39 -6.97
C VAL A 186 -9.12 -9.04 -7.19
N GLU A 187 -9.60 -9.18 -8.43
CA GLU A 187 -10.99 -9.58 -8.64
C GLU A 187 -11.25 -11.09 -8.55
N SER A 188 -10.41 -11.89 -9.17
CA SER A 188 -10.52 -13.35 -9.17
C SER A 188 -9.22 -13.96 -9.68
N ALA A 189 -8.98 -15.21 -9.37
CA ALA A 189 -7.90 -15.97 -9.98
C ALA A 189 -7.95 -15.81 -11.51
N THR A 190 -6.81 -15.64 -12.14
CA THR A 190 -6.70 -15.39 -13.57
C THR A 190 -5.50 -16.11 -14.16
N ASP A 191 -5.59 -16.48 -15.43
CA ASP A 191 -4.45 -17.09 -16.11
C ASP A 191 -3.55 -16.00 -16.72
N LEU A 192 -2.27 -16.13 -16.45
CA LEU A 192 -1.21 -15.46 -17.18
C LEU A 192 -1.14 -16.11 -18.58
N LYS A 193 -1.24 -15.33 -19.66
CA LYS A 193 -1.37 -15.83 -21.02
C LYS A 193 -0.21 -15.42 -21.91
N TYR A 194 0.11 -16.23 -22.91
CA TYR A 194 1.16 -15.90 -23.90
C TYR A 194 0.82 -14.68 -24.76
N GLY A 195 -0.47 -14.32 -24.91
CA GLY A 195 -0.90 -13.22 -25.76
C GLY A 195 -2.11 -12.49 -25.21
N PRO A 196 -2.38 -11.24 -25.67
CA PRO A 196 -3.48 -10.41 -25.23
C PRO A 196 -4.82 -10.85 -25.88
N ALA A 197 -5.23 -12.09 -25.64
CA ALA A 197 -6.48 -12.66 -26.14
C ALA A 197 -7.07 -13.65 -25.13
N VAL A 198 -8.41 -13.71 -25.09
CA VAL A 198 -9.12 -14.66 -24.21
C VAL A 198 -8.77 -16.11 -24.55
N THR A 199 -8.60 -16.41 -25.82
CA THR A 199 -8.29 -17.75 -26.35
C THR A 199 -6.80 -18.11 -26.30
N ALA A 200 -5.93 -17.16 -25.91
CA ALA A 200 -4.50 -17.41 -25.82
C ALA A 200 -4.19 -18.49 -24.78
N ARG A 201 -3.16 -19.31 -25.07
CA ARG A 201 -2.72 -20.38 -24.20
C ARG A 201 -2.29 -19.85 -22.85
N PRO A 202 -2.71 -20.46 -21.73
CA PRO A 202 -2.22 -20.10 -20.39
C PRO A 202 -0.75 -20.48 -20.20
N VAL A 203 -0.05 -19.63 -19.49
CA VAL A 203 1.33 -19.87 -19.00
C VAL A 203 1.27 -20.44 -17.59
N GLU A 204 0.50 -19.74 -16.72
CA GLU A 204 0.41 -20.00 -15.30
C GLU A 204 -0.93 -19.47 -14.77
N SER A 205 -1.47 -20.06 -13.71
CA SER A 205 -2.66 -19.54 -13.04
C SER A 205 -2.26 -18.70 -11.83
N LEU A 206 -2.72 -17.45 -11.79
CA LEU A 206 -2.47 -16.50 -10.73
C LEU A 206 -3.64 -16.47 -9.75
N GLN A 207 -3.33 -16.50 -8.46
CA GLN A 207 -4.33 -16.45 -7.38
C GLN A 207 -4.63 -15.01 -6.98
N ILE A 208 -5.75 -14.81 -6.30
CA ILE A 208 -6.09 -13.52 -5.67
C ILE A 208 -5.01 -13.18 -4.63
N GLY A 209 -4.60 -11.91 -4.61
CA GLY A 209 -3.54 -11.43 -3.72
C GLY A 209 -2.13 -11.71 -4.22
N GLN A 210 -1.95 -12.46 -5.30
CA GLN A 210 -0.62 -12.70 -5.86
C GLN A 210 -0.04 -11.43 -6.46
N GLN A 211 1.24 -11.19 -6.15
CA GLN A 211 1.95 -10.02 -6.64
C GLN A 211 2.38 -10.20 -8.09
N VAL A 212 2.23 -9.14 -8.87
CA VAL A 212 2.70 -9.05 -10.25
C VAL A 212 3.39 -7.71 -10.49
N GLN A 213 4.37 -7.69 -11.36
CA GLN A 213 5.02 -6.46 -11.80
C GLN A 213 4.50 -6.07 -13.19
N LEU A 214 3.83 -4.94 -13.29
CA LEU A 214 3.29 -4.43 -14.55
C LEU A 214 4.44 -3.90 -15.42
N ILE A 215 4.48 -4.29 -16.68
CA ILE A 215 5.53 -3.89 -17.64
C ILE A 215 4.96 -2.96 -18.69
N SER A 216 3.83 -3.32 -19.28
CA SER A 216 3.19 -2.50 -20.32
C SER A 216 1.68 -2.79 -20.37
N GLU A 217 0.92 -1.80 -20.83
CA GLU A 217 -0.52 -1.90 -21.03
C GLU A 217 -0.86 -1.77 -22.51
N ARG A 218 -1.79 -2.62 -22.99
CA ARG A 218 -2.28 -2.59 -24.37
C ARG A 218 -3.79 -2.81 -24.39
N GLY A 219 -4.55 -1.73 -24.41
CA GLY A 219 -6.01 -1.76 -24.35
C GLY A 219 -6.53 -2.43 -23.07
N ALA A 220 -7.28 -3.51 -23.19
CA ALA A 220 -7.86 -4.25 -22.06
C ALA A 220 -6.89 -5.27 -21.45
N TRP A 221 -5.62 -5.32 -21.88
CA TRP A 221 -4.63 -6.29 -21.46
C TRP A 221 -3.38 -5.63 -20.92
N THR A 222 -2.81 -6.19 -19.87
CA THR A 222 -1.56 -5.77 -19.25
C THR A 222 -0.54 -6.88 -19.36
N PHE A 223 0.65 -6.54 -19.85
CA PHE A 223 1.80 -7.44 -19.84
C PHE A 223 2.50 -7.30 -18.50
N CYS A 224 2.69 -8.40 -17.82
CA CYS A 224 3.25 -8.40 -16.47
C CYS A 224 4.20 -9.58 -16.27
N ARG A 225 4.97 -9.47 -15.18
CA ARG A 225 5.81 -10.52 -14.64
C ARG A 225 5.19 -11.02 -13.34
N ALA A 226 4.99 -12.33 -13.22
CA ALA A 226 4.56 -12.96 -11.98
C ALA A 226 5.71 -13.10 -10.98
N SER A 227 5.39 -13.41 -9.72
CA SER A 227 6.38 -13.70 -8.67
C SER A 227 7.28 -14.90 -8.98
N THR A 228 6.82 -15.81 -9.81
CA THR A 228 7.58 -16.95 -10.36
C THR A 228 8.56 -16.59 -11.48
N ASP A 229 8.71 -15.28 -11.82
CA ASP A 229 9.44 -14.72 -12.96
C ASP A 229 8.85 -15.05 -14.34
N SER A 230 7.67 -15.67 -14.38
CA SER A 230 6.92 -15.92 -15.61
C SER A 230 6.39 -14.64 -16.22
N LEU A 231 6.49 -14.51 -17.54
CA LEU A 231 6.02 -13.33 -18.29
C LEU A 231 4.76 -13.66 -19.08
N GLY A 232 3.79 -12.74 -19.09
CA GLY A 232 2.58 -12.92 -19.88
C GLY A 232 1.57 -11.78 -19.76
N TRP A 233 0.40 -12.02 -20.30
CA TRP A 233 -0.70 -11.06 -20.39
C TRP A 233 -1.85 -11.44 -19.47
N ILE A 234 -2.38 -10.46 -18.75
CA ILE A 234 -3.60 -10.58 -17.95
C ILE A 234 -4.59 -9.47 -18.35
N PRO A 235 -5.90 -9.65 -18.14
CA PRO A 235 -6.85 -8.56 -18.31
C PRO A 235 -6.54 -7.42 -17.33
N THR A 236 -6.47 -6.18 -17.81
CA THR A 236 -6.08 -4.99 -17.01
C THR A 236 -6.92 -4.83 -15.75
N ARG A 237 -8.23 -5.13 -15.82
CA ARG A 237 -9.14 -5.04 -14.66
C ARG A 237 -8.83 -6.02 -13.52
N LYS A 238 -8.03 -7.07 -13.79
CA LYS A 238 -7.73 -8.12 -12.81
C LYS A 238 -6.63 -7.76 -11.84
N ALA A 239 -5.80 -6.78 -12.19
CA ALA A 239 -4.71 -6.33 -11.33
C ALA A 239 -4.81 -4.83 -11.05
N GLU A 240 -4.58 -4.45 -9.80
CA GLU A 240 -4.53 -3.05 -9.38
C GLU A 240 -3.17 -2.75 -8.76
N ARG A 241 -2.67 -1.54 -9.02
CA ARG A 241 -1.39 -1.06 -8.46
C ARG A 241 -1.48 -0.89 -6.95
N VAL A 242 -0.43 -1.29 -6.25
CA VAL A 242 -0.32 -1.10 -4.79
C VAL A 242 -0.11 0.38 -4.48
N ILE A 243 0.72 1.08 -5.26
CA ILE A 243 0.91 2.53 -5.12
C ILE A 243 -0.09 3.22 -6.04
N PRO A 244 -1.04 3.99 -5.49
CA PRO A 244 -2.09 4.66 -6.26
C PRO A 244 -1.58 5.87 -7.05
#